data_efabe14376f22a93c587beaabb2aeda6
#
_entry.id   efabe14376f22a93c587beaabb2aeda6
#
_cell.length_a   1.000
_cell.length_b   1.000
_cell.length_c   1.000
_cell.angle_alpha   90.00
_cell.angle_beta   90.00
_cell.angle_gamma   90.00
#
_symmetry.space_group_name_H-M   'P 1'
#
loop_
_entity.id
_entity.type
_entity.pdbx_description
1 polymer ?
#
loop_
_entity_poly.entity_id
_entity_poly.type
_entity_poly.pdbx_seq_one_letter_code
_entity_poly.pdbx_strand_id
1 'polypeptide(L)' 'MILNAIIVKDSDGFFAYVPELEGCVSEGETYEEAVENIKEATKLYLETLNTEEKRKILKNIVSITPIEVDNV' A
#
# COMPACT_ATOMS: atom_id res chain seq x y z
N MET A 1 2.96 -10.50 9.85
CA MET A 1 3.31 -9.95 8.52
C MET A 1 3.14 -8.44 8.56
N ILE A 2 4.16 -7.72 8.16
CA ILE A 2 4.11 -6.26 8.06
C ILE A 2 4.28 -5.87 6.60
N LEU A 3 3.33 -5.12 6.09
CA LEU A 3 3.35 -4.58 4.74
C LEU A 3 3.29 -3.05 4.82
N ASN A 4 3.69 -2.39 3.74
CA ASN A 4 3.73 -0.94 3.70
C ASN A 4 2.54 -0.40 2.92
N ALA A 5 1.91 0.65 3.44
CA ALA A 5 0.92 1.40 2.69
C ALA A 5 1.50 2.79 2.39
N ILE A 6 1.31 3.24 1.17
CA ILE A 6 1.69 4.59 0.74
C ILE A 6 0.40 5.38 0.57
N ILE A 7 0.34 6.52 1.23
CA ILE A 7 -0.84 7.39 1.22
C ILE A 7 -0.47 8.67 0.47
N VAL A 8 -1.23 8.99 -0.56
CA VAL A 8 -1.03 10.17 -1.39
C VAL A 8 -2.25 11.07 -1.30
N LYS A 9 -2.03 12.33 -1.00
CA LYS A 9 -3.11 13.32 -1.03
C LYS A 9 -3.24 13.86 -2.46
N ASP A 10 -4.46 13.87 -2.98
CA ASP A 10 -4.77 14.49 -4.26
C ASP A 10 -5.86 15.55 -4.09
N SER A 11 -6.36 16.10 -5.20
CA SER A 11 -7.37 17.16 -5.15
C SER A 11 -8.73 16.70 -4.62
N ASP A 12 -9.01 15.40 -4.66
CA ASP A 12 -10.31 14.85 -4.29
C ASP A 12 -10.29 14.11 -2.95
N GLY A 13 -9.13 14.00 -2.31
CA GLY A 13 -9.00 13.29 -1.05
C GLY A 13 -7.66 12.59 -0.93
N PHE A 14 -7.68 11.33 -0.47
CA PHE A 14 -6.49 10.55 -0.25
C PHE A 14 -6.59 9.22 -0.98
N PHE A 15 -5.51 8.87 -1.66
CA PHE A 15 -5.35 7.60 -2.33
C PHE A 15 -4.32 6.76 -1.57
N ALA A 16 -4.57 5.45 -1.47
CA ALA A 16 -3.67 4.56 -0.76
C ALA A 16 -3.37 3.32 -1.60
N TYR A 17 -2.15 2.81 -1.48
CA TYR A 17 -1.81 1.54 -2.13
C TYR A 17 -0.72 0.81 -1.34
N VAL A 18 -0.64 -0.49 -1.56
CA VAL A 18 0.36 -1.35 -0.93
C VAL A 18 1.32 -1.82 -2.04
N PRO A 19 2.56 -1.31 -2.05
CA PRO A 19 3.49 -1.65 -3.14
C PRO A 19 3.84 -3.13 -3.24
N GLU A 20 3.77 -3.87 -2.13
CA GLU A 20 4.04 -5.31 -2.12
C GLU A 20 2.92 -6.12 -2.80
N LEU A 21 1.73 -5.54 -2.95
CA LEU A 21 0.54 -6.24 -3.45
C LEU A 21 0.03 -5.53 -4.70
N GLU A 22 0.28 -6.12 -5.86
CA GLU A 22 -0.15 -5.53 -7.12
C GLU A 22 -1.67 -5.35 -7.15
N GLY A 23 -2.10 -4.13 -7.46
CA GLY A 23 -3.52 -3.80 -7.55
C GLY A 23 -4.23 -3.58 -6.23
N CYS A 24 -3.53 -3.66 -5.10
CA CYS A 24 -4.13 -3.39 -3.79
C CYS A 24 -4.15 -1.89 -3.53
N VAL A 25 -5.29 -1.27 -3.81
CA VAL A 25 -5.48 0.18 -3.73
C VAL A 25 -6.77 0.50 -2.99
N SER A 26 -6.83 1.69 -2.44
CA SER A 26 -8.04 2.22 -1.81
C SER A 26 -7.99 3.75 -1.79
N GLU A 27 -9.02 4.36 -1.24
CA GLU A 27 -9.10 5.81 -1.13
C GLU A 27 -9.95 6.21 0.07
N GLY A 28 -9.90 7.49 0.42
CA GLY A 28 -10.73 8.05 1.48
C GLY A 28 -10.78 9.57 1.38
N GLU A 29 -11.76 10.18 2.02
CA GLU A 29 -11.88 11.63 2.06
C GLU A 29 -10.90 12.24 3.07
N THR A 30 -10.48 11.46 4.07
CA THR A 30 -9.48 11.86 5.06
C THR A 30 -8.32 10.87 5.06
N TYR A 31 -7.20 11.30 5.64
CA TYR A 31 -6.04 10.41 5.82
C TYR A 31 -6.44 9.15 6.61
N GLU A 32 -7.12 9.34 7.73
CA GLU A 32 -7.53 8.24 8.61
C GLU A 32 -8.45 7.26 7.89
N GLU A 33 -9.37 7.79 7.07
CA GLU A 33 -10.27 6.96 6.29
C GLU A 33 -9.50 6.15 5.24
N ALA A 34 -8.54 6.77 4.55
CA ALA A 34 -7.71 6.08 3.57
C ALA A 34 -6.89 4.96 4.24
N VAL A 35 -6.35 5.21 5.43
CA VAL A 35 -5.61 4.20 6.19
C VAL A 35 -6.52 3.02 6.56
N GLU A 36 -7.70 3.28 7.08
CA GLU A 36 -8.63 2.21 7.43
C GLU A 36 -9.07 1.41 6.21
N ASN A 37 -9.34 2.11 5.11
CA ASN A 37 -9.78 1.46 3.88
C ASN A 37 -8.67 0.61 3.26
N ILE A 38 -7.42 1.06 3.27
CA ILE A 38 -6.32 0.25 2.73
C ILE A 38 -6.02 -0.96 3.63
N LYS A 39 -6.19 -0.84 4.94
CA LYS A 39 -6.07 -1.97 5.85
C LYS A 39 -7.08 -3.05 5.49
N GLU A 40 -8.33 -2.66 5.29
CA GLU A 40 -9.38 -3.60 4.93
C GLU A 40 -9.12 -4.23 3.56
N ALA A 41 -8.74 -3.41 2.57
CA ALA A 41 -8.41 -3.91 1.23
C ALA A 41 -7.24 -4.91 1.28
N THR A 42 -6.22 -4.63 2.10
CA THR A 42 -5.07 -5.51 2.28
C THR A 42 -5.48 -6.84 2.89
N LYS A 43 -6.30 -6.77 3.92
CA LYS A 43 -6.81 -7.98 4.58
C LYS A 43 -7.58 -8.87 3.60
N LEU A 44 -8.49 -8.28 2.84
CA LEU A 44 -9.28 -9.01 1.84
C LEU A 44 -8.40 -9.58 0.73
N TYR A 45 -7.41 -8.80 0.28
CA TYR A 45 -6.46 -9.27 -0.73
C TYR A 45 -5.72 -10.51 -0.25
N LEU A 46 -5.18 -10.47 0.98
CA LEU A 46 -4.43 -11.59 1.54
C LEU A 46 -5.29 -12.83 1.75
N GLU A 47 -6.57 -12.66 2.03
CA GLU A 47 -7.50 -13.77 2.19
C GLU A 47 -7.71 -14.56 0.89
N THR A 48 -7.46 -13.93 -0.28
CA THR A 48 -7.58 -14.60 -1.57
C THR A 48 -6.35 -15.41 -1.95
N LEU A 49 -5.24 -15.26 -1.19
CA LEU A 49 -3.97 -15.89 -1.52
C LEU A 49 -3.78 -17.21 -0.78
N ASN A 50 -3.15 -18.16 -1.45
CA ASN A 50 -2.73 -19.41 -0.80
C ASN A 50 -1.37 -19.21 -0.10
N THR A 51 -0.91 -20.22 0.61
CA THR A 51 0.34 -20.15 1.39
C THR A 51 1.55 -19.86 0.53
N GLU A 52 1.62 -20.43 -0.67
CA GLU A 52 2.75 -20.22 -1.57
C GLU A 52 2.80 -18.79 -2.09
N GLU A 53 1.66 -18.24 -2.44
CA GLU A 53 1.57 -16.85 -2.88
C GLU A 53 1.97 -15.89 -1.77
N LYS A 54 1.55 -16.14 -0.53
CA LYS A 54 1.95 -15.34 0.63
C LYS A 54 3.44 -15.39 0.86
N ARG A 55 4.08 -16.55 0.68
CA ARG A 55 5.54 -16.68 0.82
C ARG A 55 6.28 -15.82 -0.20
N LYS A 56 5.79 -15.76 -1.43
CA LYS A 56 6.40 -14.93 -2.48
C LYS A 56 6.38 -13.46 -2.10
N ILE A 57 5.28 -13.00 -1.51
CA ILE A 57 5.15 -11.63 -1.06
C ILE A 57 6.18 -11.33 0.03
N LEU A 58 6.36 -12.23 0.99
CA LEU A 58 7.31 -12.06 2.09
C LEU A 58 8.76 -11.97 1.63
N LYS A 59 9.07 -12.46 0.43
CA LYS A 59 10.41 -12.38 -0.14
C LYS A 59 10.66 -11.08 -0.90
N ASN A 60 9.62 -10.31 -1.16
CA ASN A 60 9.76 -9.04 -1.85
C ASN A 60 10.37 -8.01 -0.91
N ILE A 61 11.37 -7.30 -1.39
CA ILE A 61 11.99 -6.22 -0.65
C ILE A 61 11.39 -4.91 -1.16
N VAL A 62 10.77 -4.18 -0.23
CA VAL A 62 10.24 -2.85 -0.53
C VAL A 62 10.98 -1.85 0.32
N SER A 63 11.46 -0.80 -0.30
CA SER A 63 12.16 0.27 0.36
C SER A 63 11.58 1.60 -0.07
N ILE A 64 11.43 2.51 0.89
CA ILE A 64 11.10 3.90 0.62
C ILE A 64 12.39 4.67 0.85
N THR A 65 13.01 5.10 -0.22
CA THR A 65 14.34 5.67 -0.18
C THR A 65 14.30 7.14 -0.59
N PRO A 66 14.72 8.05 0.30
CA PRO A 66 14.84 9.46 -0.08
C PRO A 66 15.94 9.60 -1.13
N ILE A 67 15.68 10.41 -2.13
CA ILE A 67 16.68 10.77 -3.13
C ILE A 67 16.83 12.29 -3.14
N GLU A 68 18.02 12.74 -3.38
CA GLU A 68 18.31 14.17 -3.49
C GLU A 68 18.34 14.54 -4.96
N VAL A 69 17.60 15.58 -5.33
CA VAL A 69 17.53 16.05 -6.71
C VAL A 69 17.91 17.53 -6.74
N ASP A 70 18.93 17.85 -7.51
CA ASP A 70 19.41 19.23 -7.64
C ASP A 70 18.66 19.98 -8.76
N ASN A 71 18.62 21.29 -8.62
CA ASN A 71 18.10 22.20 -9.65
C ASN A 71 16.60 22.04 -9.96
N VAL A 72 15.82 21.73 -8.93
CA VAL A 72 14.37 21.63 -9.08
C VAL A 72 13.67 22.78 -8.37
#